data_295d2cc04347c43df7571d0385f5a414
#
_entry.id   295d2cc04347c43df7571d0385f5a414
#
_cell.length_a   1.000
_cell.length_b   1.000
_cell.length_c   1.000
_cell.angle_alpha   90.00
_cell.angle_beta   90.00
_cell.angle_gamma   90.00
#
_symmetry.space_group_name_H-M   'P 1'
#
loop_
_entity.id
_entity.type
_entity.pdbx_description
1 polymer ?
#
loop_
_entity_poly.entity_id
_entity_poly.type
_entity_poly.pdbx_seq_one_letter_code
_entity_poly.pdbx_strand_id
1 'polypeptide(L)'
;AAKANPTVKFAIVDDASPDSTGANIENIVFAENEGSFLVGAAAALKSKANHVGFVGGVQTDLIKKFEAGFVAGAKAVNPSIVVDVKYLTQPPDFSGFASVDKGKAAAEGMYQGGADIIYHAAGGSGGGVFTAAKAAGKLAIGVDSDQAKTAAPDVQSVVMTSMIKKVDVGVFDFIKSIKDGAFKAGVKTFDLKAGGVD
;
A
#
# COMPACT_ATOMS: atom_id res chain seq x y z
N ALA A 1 26.52 -0.09 7.46
CA ALA A 1 26.50 -1.25 8.37
C ALA A 1 26.95 -2.52 7.65
N ALA A 2 26.35 -2.94 6.53
CA ALA A 2 26.59 -4.22 5.86
C ALA A 2 28.05 -4.41 5.40
N LYS A 3 28.65 -3.40 4.75
CA LYS A 3 30.07 -3.45 4.32
C LYS A 3 31.06 -3.64 5.48
N ALA A 4 30.74 -3.11 6.66
CA ALA A 4 31.58 -3.24 7.85
C ALA A 4 31.41 -4.59 8.57
N ASN A 5 30.39 -5.36 8.22
CA ASN A 5 30.04 -6.63 8.86
C ASN A 5 29.74 -7.70 7.78
N PRO A 6 30.74 -8.15 7.00
CA PRO A 6 30.53 -8.98 5.80
C PRO A 6 30.00 -10.38 6.11
N THR A 7 30.18 -10.87 7.33
CA THR A 7 29.67 -12.18 7.78
C THR A 7 28.20 -12.14 8.23
N VAL A 8 27.67 -10.94 8.56
CA VAL A 8 26.28 -10.75 8.95
C VAL A 8 25.41 -10.63 7.69
N LYS A 9 24.23 -11.27 7.71
CA LYS A 9 23.24 -11.13 6.64
C LYS A 9 22.24 -10.05 7.03
N PHE A 10 21.91 -9.20 6.06
CA PHE A 10 20.99 -8.09 6.24
C PHE A 10 19.81 -8.25 5.30
N ALA A 11 18.63 -7.81 5.75
CA ALA A 11 17.46 -7.62 4.90
C ALA A 11 17.04 -6.15 4.92
N ILE A 12 16.59 -5.64 3.78
CA ILE A 12 15.98 -4.32 3.64
C ILE A 12 14.62 -4.54 2.99
N VAL A 13 13.56 -4.02 3.62
CA VAL A 13 12.20 -4.09 3.10
C VAL A 13 11.90 -2.81 2.33
N ASP A 14 11.26 -2.96 1.17
CA ASP A 14 10.75 -1.86 0.33
C ASP A 14 11.81 -0.97 -0.33
N ASP A 15 13.07 -1.33 -0.25
CA ASP A 15 14.13 -0.59 -0.91
C ASP A 15 15.06 -1.53 -1.71
N ALA A 16 15.14 -1.29 -3.01
CA ALA A 16 16.05 -1.96 -3.94
C ALA A 16 16.89 -0.95 -4.72
N SER A 17 17.10 0.25 -4.16
CA SER A 17 17.98 1.26 -4.74
C SER A 17 19.43 0.77 -4.81
N PRO A 18 20.25 1.27 -5.74
CA PRO A 18 21.66 0.85 -5.85
C PRO A 18 22.44 1.00 -4.55
N ASP A 19 22.13 2.01 -3.73
CA ASP A 19 22.81 2.28 -2.47
C ASP A 19 22.41 1.32 -1.35
N SER A 20 21.28 0.63 -1.47
CA SER A 20 20.77 -0.35 -0.52
C SER A 20 21.18 -1.79 -0.84
N THR A 21 21.90 -2.04 -1.94
CA THR A 21 22.32 -3.38 -2.35
C THR A 21 23.73 -3.73 -1.82
N GLY A 22 24.03 -5.04 -1.71
CA GLY A 22 25.34 -5.52 -1.28
C GLY A 22 25.43 -7.04 -1.25
N ALA A 23 26.65 -7.57 -1.18
CA ALA A 23 26.93 -9.01 -1.23
C ALA A 23 26.34 -9.82 -0.06
N ASN A 24 25.92 -9.15 1.01
CA ASN A 24 25.30 -9.74 2.20
C ASN A 24 23.96 -9.11 2.54
N ILE A 25 23.29 -8.47 1.55
CA ILE A 25 21.98 -7.84 1.69
C ILE A 25 20.98 -8.52 0.77
N GLU A 26 19.83 -8.94 1.30
CA GLU A 26 18.63 -9.28 0.55
C GLU A 26 17.65 -8.09 0.60
N ASN A 27 17.24 -7.60 -0.57
CA ASN A 27 16.26 -6.55 -0.70
C ASN A 27 14.89 -7.19 -0.93
N ILE A 28 14.04 -7.17 0.09
CA ILE A 28 12.68 -7.73 0.09
C ILE A 28 11.74 -6.69 -0.49
N VAL A 29 11.22 -6.93 -1.68
CA VAL A 29 10.25 -6.04 -2.34
C VAL A 29 8.98 -6.80 -2.69
N PHE A 30 7.89 -6.08 -2.89
CA PHE A 30 6.58 -6.66 -3.14
C PHE A 30 6.01 -6.18 -4.48
N ALA A 31 5.11 -6.98 -5.04
CA ALA A 31 4.34 -6.61 -6.23
C ALA A 31 3.05 -5.86 -5.80
N GLU A 32 3.22 -4.68 -5.20
CA GLU A 32 2.12 -3.86 -4.67
C GLU A 32 1.07 -3.54 -5.74
N ASN A 33 1.51 -3.43 -7.00
CA ASN A 33 0.61 -3.22 -8.14
C ASN A 33 -0.35 -4.40 -8.36
N GLU A 34 0.06 -5.63 -8.04
CA GLU A 34 -0.83 -6.81 -8.22
C GLU A 34 -1.94 -6.84 -7.18
N GLY A 35 -1.60 -6.68 -5.88
CA GLY A 35 -2.61 -6.59 -4.83
C GLY A 35 -3.50 -5.36 -4.98
N SER A 36 -2.93 -4.21 -5.38
CA SER A 36 -3.69 -2.99 -5.64
C SER A 36 -4.62 -3.11 -6.86
N PHE A 37 -4.26 -3.92 -7.86
CA PHE A 37 -5.14 -4.23 -8.98
C PHE A 37 -6.42 -4.94 -8.49
N LEU A 38 -6.29 -5.91 -7.60
CA LEU A 38 -7.44 -6.64 -7.05
C LEU A 38 -8.39 -5.72 -6.29
N VAL A 39 -7.87 -4.85 -5.42
CA VAL A 39 -8.73 -3.92 -4.68
C VAL A 39 -9.29 -2.81 -5.56
N GLY A 40 -8.60 -2.44 -6.65
CA GLY A 40 -9.13 -1.53 -7.68
C GLY A 40 -10.31 -2.14 -8.42
N ALA A 41 -10.20 -3.40 -8.83
CA ALA A 41 -11.31 -4.15 -9.45
C ALA A 41 -12.50 -4.28 -8.48
N ALA A 42 -12.23 -4.61 -7.21
CA ALA A 42 -13.26 -4.69 -6.17
C ALA A 42 -13.97 -3.34 -5.94
N ALA A 43 -13.21 -2.24 -5.94
CA ALA A 43 -13.76 -0.89 -5.83
C ALA A 43 -14.72 -0.58 -6.98
N ALA A 44 -14.32 -0.86 -8.22
CA ALA A 44 -15.14 -0.60 -9.40
C ALA A 44 -16.42 -1.45 -9.43
N LEU A 45 -16.35 -2.72 -9.01
CA LEU A 45 -17.53 -3.60 -8.88
C LEU A 45 -18.50 -3.13 -7.81
N LYS A 46 -18.00 -2.50 -6.74
CA LYS A 46 -18.80 -2.07 -5.58
C LYS A 46 -19.31 -0.64 -5.71
N SER A 47 -18.59 0.23 -6.40
CA SER A 47 -18.95 1.64 -6.58
C SER A 47 -20.32 1.79 -7.25
N LYS A 48 -21.12 2.68 -6.72
CA LYS A 48 -22.41 3.07 -7.29
C LYS A 48 -22.34 4.42 -8.02
N ALA A 49 -21.34 5.22 -7.66
CA ALA A 49 -21.10 6.53 -8.27
C ALA A 49 -20.26 6.43 -9.57
N ASN A 50 -19.67 5.27 -9.86
CA ASN A 50 -18.62 5.13 -10.89
C ASN A 50 -17.47 6.11 -10.68
N HIS A 51 -17.17 6.43 -9.43
CA HIS A 51 -16.17 7.38 -9.02
C HIS A 51 -15.49 6.89 -7.74
N VAL A 52 -14.19 6.65 -7.83
CA VAL A 52 -13.36 6.15 -6.73
C VAL A 52 -12.14 7.05 -6.55
N GLY A 53 -11.46 6.94 -5.42
CA GLY A 53 -10.28 7.75 -5.12
C GLY A 53 -9.09 6.92 -4.64
N PHE A 54 -7.90 7.46 -4.84
CA PHE A 54 -6.63 6.97 -4.27
C PHE A 54 -5.93 8.08 -3.50
N VAL A 55 -5.55 7.80 -2.26
CA VAL A 55 -4.76 8.70 -1.41
C VAL A 55 -3.40 8.07 -1.13
N GLY A 56 -2.34 8.60 -1.74
CA GLY A 56 -0.96 8.25 -1.44
C GLY A 56 -0.34 9.16 -0.38
N GLY A 57 0.43 8.62 0.55
CA GLY A 57 1.10 9.42 1.57
C GLY A 57 2.15 10.35 0.98
N VAL A 58 3.17 9.79 0.34
CA VAL A 58 4.25 10.53 -0.32
C VAL A 58 4.41 10.03 -1.75
N GLN A 59 4.60 10.93 -2.71
CA GLN A 59 4.74 10.58 -4.12
C GLN A 59 6.11 9.96 -4.43
N THR A 60 6.34 8.74 -3.95
CA THR A 60 7.51 7.92 -4.25
C THR A 60 7.20 6.86 -5.30
N ASP A 61 8.23 6.27 -5.91
CA ASP A 61 8.06 5.20 -6.89
C ASP A 61 7.40 3.96 -6.28
N LEU A 62 7.64 3.69 -4.98
CA LEU A 62 6.94 2.65 -4.25
C LEU A 62 5.43 2.91 -4.22
N ILE A 63 4.99 4.11 -3.81
CA ILE A 63 3.57 4.43 -3.69
C ILE A 63 2.87 4.54 -5.05
N LYS A 64 3.60 4.91 -6.10
CA LYS A 64 3.07 4.86 -7.47
C LYS A 64 2.72 3.46 -7.96
N LYS A 65 3.34 2.39 -7.42
CA LYS A 65 2.92 1.01 -7.74
C LYS A 65 1.51 0.72 -7.23
N PHE A 66 1.18 1.17 -6.01
CA PHE A 66 -0.17 1.04 -5.45
C PHE A 66 -1.20 1.79 -6.30
N GLU A 67 -0.91 3.05 -6.65
CA GLU A 67 -1.76 3.84 -7.54
C GLU A 67 -1.97 3.16 -8.88
N ALA A 68 -0.89 2.79 -9.56
CA ALA A 68 -0.95 2.20 -10.90
C ALA A 68 -1.78 0.91 -10.92
N GLY A 69 -1.58 0.03 -9.92
CA GLY A 69 -2.36 -1.19 -9.77
C GLY A 69 -3.84 -0.88 -9.56
N PHE A 70 -4.16 0.00 -8.62
CA PHE A 70 -5.53 0.39 -8.31
C PHE A 70 -6.28 0.96 -9.51
N VAL A 71 -5.66 1.93 -10.21
CA VAL A 71 -6.23 2.54 -11.41
C VAL A 71 -6.44 1.51 -12.51
N ALA A 72 -5.45 0.63 -12.75
CA ALA A 72 -5.55 -0.41 -13.76
C ALA A 72 -6.67 -1.41 -13.43
N GLY A 73 -6.78 -1.86 -12.18
CA GLY A 73 -7.84 -2.77 -11.74
C GLY A 73 -9.23 -2.16 -11.84
N ALA A 74 -9.39 -0.91 -11.41
CA ALA A 74 -10.67 -0.21 -11.52
C ALA A 74 -11.10 -0.06 -12.99
N LYS A 75 -10.19 0.35 -13.86
CA LYS A 75 -10.47 0.55 -15.30
C LYS A 75 -10.63 -0.77 -16.07
N ALA A 76 -10.04 -1.86 -15.62
CA ALA A 76 -10.26 -3.18 -16.21
C ALA A 76 -11.71 -3.65 -16.04
N VAL A 77 -12.36 -3.28 -14.94
CA VAL A 77 -13.77 -3.57 -14.68
C VAL A 77 -14.69 -2.56 -15.36
N ASN A 78 -14.39 -1.28 -15.21
CA ASN A 78 -15.15 -0.20 -15.80
C ASN A 78 -14.23 0.84 -16.44
N PRO A 79 -14.02 0.80 -17.77
CA PRO A 79 -13.13 1.74 -18.46
C PRO A 79 -13.49 3.23 -18.30
N SER A 80 -14.76 3.53 -17.99
CA SER A 80 -15.25 4.90 -17.80
C SER A 80 -15.25 5.38 -16.35
N ILE A 81 -14.80 4.54 -15.40
CA ILE A 81 -14.77 4.93 -13.99
C ILE A 81 -13.84 6.14 -13.77
N VAL A 82 -14.31 7.10 -13.02
CA VAL A 82 -13.49 8.24 -12.57
C VAL A 82 -12.61 7.77 -11.42
N VAL A 83 -11.31 8.09 -11.48
CA VAL A 83 -10.36 7.78 -10.41
C VAL A 83 -9.64 9.06 -10.03
N ASP A 84 -9.96 9.63 -8.89
CA ASP A 84 -9.21 10.74 -8.30
C ASP A 84 -7.93 10.23 -7.66
N VAL A 85 -6.82 10.95 -7.85
CA VAL A 85 -5.52 10.63 -7.25
C VAL A 85 -5.00 11.84 -6.48
N LYS A 86 -4.62 11.63 -5.23
CA LYS A 86 -4.01 12.66 -4.38
C LYS A 86 -2.84 12.11 -3.60
N TYR A 87 -1.70 12.76 -3.68
CA TYR A 87 -0.57 12.56 -2.77
C TYR A 87 -0.58 13.66 -1.71
N LEU A 88 -0.35 13.28 -0.45
CA LEU A 88 -0.37 14.24 0.66
C LEU A 88 0.86 15.13 0.69
N THR A 89 2.02 14.55 0.31
CA THR A 89 3.29 15.29 0.15
C THR A 89 4.14 14.69 -0.97
N GLN A 90 5.27 15.34 -1.26
CA GLN A 90 6.30 14.86 -2.19
C GLN A 90 7.66 14.88 -1.51
N PRO A 91 8.62 14.03 -1.94
CA PRO A 91 9.98 14.10 -1.42
C PRO A 91 10.56 15.53 -1.56
N PRO A 92 11.33 16.03 -0.61
CA PRO A 92 11.84 15.31 0.56
C PRO A 92 10.89 15.31 1.79
N ASP A 93 9.65 15.80 1.68
CA ASP A 93 8.69 15.81 2.79
C ASP A 93 7.99 14.45 2.93
N PHE A 94 8.39 13.66 3.93
CA PHE A 94 7.78 12.37 4.26
C PHE A 94 6.66 12.46 5.30
N SER A 95 6.27 13.66 5.74
CA SER A 95 5.18 13.86 6.72
C SER A 95 3.82 13.34 6.22
N GLY A 96 3.68 13.13 4.90
CA GLY A 96 2.48 12.57 4.29
C GLY A 96 2.12 11.16 4.78
N PHE A 97 3.05 10.42 5.38
CA PHE A 97 2.76 9.12 6.00
C PHE A 97 2.30 9.22 7.46
N ALA A 98 2.36 10.39 8.10
CA ALA A 98 2.11 10.58 9.53
C ALA A 98 1.18 11.76 9.84
N SER A 99 0.31 12.15 8.92
CA SER A 99 -0.61 13.27 9.11
C SER A 99 -2.06 12.85 8.87
N VAL A 100 -2.74 12.45 9.93
CA VAL A 100 -4.16 12.06 9.92
C VAL A 100 -5.04 13.17 9.33
N ASP A 101 -4.76 14.43 9.68
CA ASP A 101 -5.53 15.58 9.18
C ASP A 101 -5.39 15.79 7.67
N LYS A 102 -4.17 15.62 7.11
CA LYS A 102 -3.99 15.70 5.66
C LYS A 102 -4.74 14.56 4.95
N GLY A 103 -4.68 13.34 5.51
CA GLY A 103 -5.42 12.19 4.98
C GLY A 103 -6.93 12.41 5.00
N LYS A 104 -7.44 12.95 6.11
CA LYS A 104 -8.86 13.28 6.26
C LYS A 104 -9.30 14.35 5.26
N ALA A 105 -8.60 15.47 5.17
CA ALA A 105 -8.94 16.56 4.26
C ALA A 105 -8.92 16.13 2.79
N ALA A 106 -7.93 15.29 2.39
CA ALA A 106 -7.86 14.75 1.05
C ALA A 106 -9.08 13.88 0.72
N ALA A 107 -9.45 12.97 1.63
CA ALA A 107 -10.60 12.10 1.45
C ALA A 107 -11.93 12.84 1.48
N GLU A 108 -12.09 13.82 2.37
CA GLU A 108 -13.29 14.69 2.41
C GLU A 108 -13.51 15.38 1.07
N GLY A 109 -12.45 15.95 0.47
CA GLY A 109 -12.54 16.58 -0.85
C GLY A 109 -12.97 15.62 -1.95
N MET A 110 -12.45 14.38 -1.96
CA MET A 110 -12.83 13.36 -2.94
C MET A 110 -14.28 12.88 -2.75
N TYR A 111 -14.74 12.66 -1.50
CA TYR A 111 -16.12 12.27 -1.24
C TYR A 111 -17.10 13.38 -1.60
N GLN A 112 -16.77 14.66 -1.34
CA GLN A 112 -17.55 15.81 -1.79
C GLN A 112 -17.57 15.94 -3.32
N GLY A 113 -16.47 15.57 -3.99
CA GLY A 113 -16.34 15.49 -5.44
C GLY A 113 -17.12 14.35 -6.10
N GLY A 114 -17.70 13.44 -5.31
CA GLY A 114 -18.56 12.37 -5.81
C GLY A 114 -17.98 10.96 -5.68
N ALA A 115 -16.74 10.80 -5.24
CA ALA A 115 -16.20 9.46 -4.97
C ALA A 115 -17.02 8.76 -3.86
N ASP A 116 -17.18 7.45 -4.00
CA ASP A 116 -17.91 6.66 -2.98
C ASP A 116 -17.02 5.58 -2.31
N ILE A 117 -15.84 5.35 -2.85
CA ILE A 117 -14.83 4.44 -2.27
C ILE A 117 -13.45 5.06 -2.44
N ILE A 118 -12.66 5.14 -1.36
CA ILE A 118 -11.28 5.63 -1.41
C ILE A 118 -10.33 4.56 -0.89
N TYR A 119 -9.32 4.24 -1.70
CA TYR A 119 -8.17 3.43 -1.30
C TYR A 119 -7.03 4.33 -0.83
N HIS A 120 -6.34 3.95 0.24
CA HIS A 120 -5.16 4.67 0.68
C HIS A 120 -3.91 3.79 0.72
N ALA A 121 -2.77 4.39 0.36
CA ALA A 121 -1.42 3.90 0.64
C ALA A 121 -0.64 5.03 1.34
N ALA A 122 -1.05 5.37 2.56
CA ALA A 122 -0.66 6.60 3.25
C ALA A 122 -0.20 6.38 4.70
N GLY A 123 0.14 5.15 5.08
CA GLY A 123 0.60 4.83 6.44
C GLY A 123 -0.39 5.31 7.50
N GLY A 124 0.10 5.96 8.56
CA GLY A 124 -0.73 6.51 9.64
C GLY A 124 -1.75 7.56 9.20
N SER A 125 -1.52 8.26 8.07
CA SER A 125 -2.48 9.22 7.52
C SER A 125 -3.77 8.54 7.04
N GLY A 126 -3.75 7.22 6.78
CA GLY A 126 -4.92 6.43 6.38
C GLY A 126 -6.05 6.42 7.41
N GLY A 127 -5.74 6.58 8.70
CA GLY A 127 -6.76 6.75 9.74
C GLY A 127 -7.69 7.94 9.49
N GLY A 128 -7.16 9.00 8.88
CA GLY A 128 -7.94 10.16 8.44
C GLY A 128 -8.90 9.84 7.30
N VAL A 129 -8.48 8.99 6.36
CA VAL A 129 -9.35 8.53 5.25
C VAL A 129 -10.54 7.75 5.81
N PHE A 130 -10.33 6.86 6.78
CA PHE A 130 -11.42 6.12 7.42
C PHE A 130 -12.37 7.04 8.19
N THR A 131 -11.83 8.05 8.89
CA THR A 131 -12.64 9.04 9.58
C THR A 131 -13.53 9.83 8.61
N ALA A 132 -12.98 10.25 7.46
CA ALA A 132 -13.74 10.93 6.42
C ALA A 132 -14.81 10.01 5.78
N ALA A 133 -14.45 8.74 5.52
CA ALA A 133 -15.40 7.75 4.99
C ALA A 133 -16.60 7.58 5.92
N LYS A 134 -16.36 7.43 7.23
CA LYS A 134 -17.42 7.33 8.24
C LYS A 134 -18.31 8.56 8.26
N ALA A 135 -17.72 9.75 8.29
CA ALA A 135 -18.48 11.01 8.30
C ALA A 135 -19.33 11.19 7.04
N ALA A 136 -18.85 10.73 5.88
CA ALA A 136 -19.55 10.82 4.60
C ALA A 136 -20.55 9.67 4.36
N GLY A 137 -20.60 8.64 5.22
CA GLY A 137 -21.37 7.41 4.97
C GLY A 137 -20.91 6.64 3.73
N LYS A 138 -19.63 6.65 3.47
CA LYS A 138 -18.95 6.06 2.31
C LYS A 138 -18.00 4.92 2.74
N LEU A 139 -17.33 4.31 1.78
CA LEU A 139 -16.41 3.20 2.01
C LEU A 139 -14.95 3.61 1.81
N ALA A 140 -14.06 2.87 2.46
CA ALA A 140 -12.63 2.98 2.25
C ALA A 140 -11.99 1.60 2.06
N ILE A 141 -10.80 1.58 1.49
CA ILE A 141 -9.96 0.39 1.33
C ILE A 141 -8.66 0.62 2.10
N GLY A 142 -8.30 -0.35 2.92
CA GLY A 142 -7.09 -0.35 3.73
C GLY A 142 -5.86 -0.87 2.98
N VAL A 143 -4.71 -0.84 3.67
CA VAL A 143 -3.41 -1.23 3.13
C VAL A 143 -2.57 -1.98 4.16
N ASP A 144 -1.64 -2.80 3.69
CA ASP A 144 -0.63 -3.58 4.41
C ASP A 144 -1.20 -4.69 5.29
N SER A 145 -2.21 -4.43 6.08
CA SER A 145 -2.88 -5.39 6.97
C SER A 145 -4.39 -5.35 6.78
N ASP A 146 -5.11 -6.34 7.33
CA ASP A 146 -6.58 -6.32 7.39
C ASP A 146 -7.06 -5.19 8.32
N GLN A 147 -7.19 -3.99 7.76
CA GLN A 147 -7.56 -2.81 8.53
C GLN A 147 -9.04 -2.79 8.94
N ALA A 148 -9.88 -3.68 8.40
CA ALA A 148 -11.20 -3.92 8.98
C ALA A 148 -11.12 -4.49 10.40
N LYS A 149 -9.98 -5.10 10.78
CA LYS A 149 -9.73 -5.62 12.13
C LYS A 149 -8.78 -4.76 12.94
N THR A 150 -7.83 -4.07 12.29
CA THR A 150 -6.74 -3.37 12.99
C THR A 150 -6.94 -1.86 13.12
N ALA A 151 -7.84 -1.27 12.34
CA ALA A 151 -8.21 0.14 12.49
C ALA A 151 -8.94 0.41 13.82
N ALA A 152 -9.07 1.67 14.20
CA ALA A 152 -9.86 2.05 15.37
C ALA A 152 -11.29 1.47 15.29
N PRO A 153 -11.85 0.91 16.36
CA PRO A 153 -13.11 0.16 16.32
C PRO A 153 -14.28 0.94 15.71
N ASP A 154 -14.28 2.25 15.90
CA ASP A 154 -15.34 3.12 15.45
C ASP A 154 -15.36 3.39 13.93
N VAL A 155 -14.26 3.03 13.22
CA VAL A 155 -14.14 3.18 11.75
C VAL A 155 -14.00 1.85 11.01
N GLN A 156 -13.93 0.71 11.70
CA GLN A 156 -13.78 -0.60 11.06
C GLN A 156 -14.89 -0.91 10.05
N SER A 157 -16.12 -0.49 10.35
CA SER A 157 -17.30 -0.78 9.51
C SER A 157 -17.28 -0.10 8.14
N VAL A 158 -16.45 0.92 7.93
CA VAL A 158 -16.31 1.58 6.63
C VAL A 158 -15.18 0.98 5.78
N VAL A 159 -14.36 0.11 6.37
CA VAL A 159 -13.27 -0.57 5.64
C VAL A 159 -13.86 -1.75 4.88
N MET A 160 -13.98 -1.60 3.57
CA MET A 160 -14.58 -2.60 2.68
C MET A 160 -13.70 -3.84 2.54
N THR A 161 -12.42 -3.63 2.38
CA THR A 161 -11.34 -4.63 2.24
C THR A 161 -10.00 -3.93 2.46
N SER A 162 -8.90 -4.68 2.40
CA SER A 162 -7.54 -4.14 2.44
C SER A 162 -6.66 -4.85 1.43
N MET A 163 -5.75 -4.14 0.79
CA MET A 163 -4.63 -4.74 0.08
C MET A 163 -3.59 -5.18 1.12
N ILE A 164 -3.39 -6.47 1.23
CA ILE A 164 -2.48 -7.04 2.23
C ILE A 164 -1.08 -7.17 1.65
N LYS A 165 -0.08 -6.68 2.39
CA LYS A 165 1.34 -6.80 2.07
C LYS A 165 2.01 -7.65 3.15
N LYS A 166 2.35 -8.88 2.78
CA LYS A 166 2.79 -9.90 3.73
C LYS A 166 4.29 -9.77 4.02
N VAL A 167 4.67 -8.71 4.70
CA VAL A 167 6.07 -8.47 5.12
C VAL A 167 6.58 -9.61 6.00
N ASP A 168 5.73 -10.20 6.82
CA ASP A 168 6.01 -11.38 7.64
C ASP A 168 6.48 -12.58 6.79
N VAL A 169 5.86 -12.83 5.63
CA VAL A 169 6.26 -13.89 4.70
C VAL A 169 7.66 -13.62 4.16
N GLY A 170 7.94 -12.39 3.72
CA GLY A 170 9.27 -12.01 3.22
C GLY A 170 10.36 -12.14 4.29
N VAL A 171 10.10 -11.65 5.50
CA VAL A 171 11.04 -11.75 6.62
C VAL A 171 11.24 -13.19 7.07
N PHE A 172 10.18 -13.99 7.14
CA PHE A 172 10.28 -15.42 7.47
C PHE A 172 11.14 -16.17 6.45
N ASP A 173 10.92 -15.91 5.16
CA ASP A 173 11.68 -16.53 4.09
C ASP A 173 13.16 -16.16 4.16
N PHE A 174 13.50 -14.90 4.42
CA PHE A 174 14.86 -14.44 4.65
C PHE A 174 15.52 -15.21 5.81
N ILE A 175 14.87 -15.27 6.98
CA ILE A 175 15.40 -15.98 8.16
C ILE A 175 15.60 -17.47 7.84
N LYS A 176 14.61 -18.08 7.17
CA LYS A 176 14.67 -19.48 6.75
C LYS A 176 15.84 -19.74 5.80
N SER A 177 16.06 -18.86 4.83
CA SER A 177 17.16 -18.98 3.88
C SER A 177 18.54 -19.01 4.57
N ILE A 178 18.72 -18.21 5.63
CA ILE A 178 19.95 -18.20 6.43
C ILE A 178 20.10 -19.52 7.18
N LYS A 179 19.03 -19.97 7.86
CA LYS A 179 19.00 -21.21 8.62
C LYS A 179 19.36 -22.42 7.75
N ASP A 180 18.84 -22.46 6.53
CA ASP A 180 19.02 -23.58 5.60
C ASP A 180 20.32 -23.48 4.78
N GLY A 181 21.16 -22.44 5.02
CA GLY A 181 22.39 -22.20 4.25
C GLY A 181 22.15 -21.80 2.79
N ALA A 182 20.95 -21.34 2.47
CA ALA A 182 20.49 -21.02 1.11
C ALA A 182 20.40 -19.50 0.84
N PHE A 183 20.94 -18.68 1.73
CA PHE A 183 20.91 -17.22 1.58
C PHE A 183 21.49 -16.77 0.24
N LYS A 184 20.77 -15.87 -0.43
CA LYS A 184 21.22 -15.21 -1.66
C LYS A 184 21.01 -13.70 -1.49
N ALA A 185 22.09 -12.94 -1.73
CA ALA A 185 22.02 -11.50 -1.79
C ALA A 185 21.28 -11.03 -3.06
N GLY A 186 20.73 -9.83 -3.02
CA GLY A 186 20.05 -9.19 -4.14
C GLY A 186 18.57 -8.99 -3.92
N VAL A 187 17.89 -8.57 -4.97
CA VAL A 187 16.46 -8.24 -4.93
C VAL A 187 15.62 -9.51 -5.03
N LYS A 188 14.71 -9.67 -4.08
CA LYS A 188 13.69 -10.74 -4.08
C LYS A 188 12.30 -10.13 -4.04
N THR A 189 11.52 -10.41 -5.07
CA THR A 189 10.15 -9.90 -5.20
C THR A 189 9.15 -10.95 -4.72
N PHE A 190 8.22 -10.51 -3.87
CA PHE A 190 7.10 -11.29 -3.39
C PHE A 190 5.81 -10.79 -4.05
N ASP A 191 5.31 -11.56 -5.01
CA ASP A 191 4.11 -11.30 -5.80
C ASP A 191 2.89 -12.08 -5.27
N LEU A 192 1.76 -11.99 -5.96
CA LEU A 192 0.55 -12.79 -5.67
C LEU A 192 0.84 -14.29 -5.69
N LYS A 193 1.60 -14.75 -6.67
CA LYS A 193 1.93 -16.19 -6.82
C LYS A 193 2.80 -16.68 -5.68
N ALA A 194 3.71 -15.85 -5.19
CA ALA A 194 4.56 -16.14 -4.03
C ALA A 194 3.83 -15.93 -2.68
N GLY A 195 2.58 -15.47 -2.71
CA GLY A 195 1.82 -15.16 -1.50
C GLY A 195 2.34 -13.92 -0.76
N GLY A 196 3.00 -13.00 -1.46
CA GLY A 196 3.55 -11.78 -0.87
C GLY A 196 2.58 -10.64 -0.75
N VAL A 197 1.55 -10.62 -1.60
CA VAL A 197 0.43 -9.67 -1.56
C VAL A 197 -0.89 -10.41 -1.71
N ASP A 198 -1.97 -9.79 -1.24
CA ASP A 198 -3.32 -10.40 -1.21
C ASP A 198 -4.41 -9.29 -1.22
#